data_0132e1a2860b89da75270ce88b859e7e
#
_entry.id   0132e1a2860b89da75270ce88b859e7e
#
_cell.length_a   1.000
_cell.length_b   1.000
_cell.length_c   1.000
_cell.angle_alpha   90.00
_cell.angle_beta   90.00
_cell.angle_gamma   90.00
#
_symmetry.space_group_name_H-M   'P 1'
#
loop_
_entity.id
_entity.type
_entity.pdbx_description
1 polymer ?
#
loop_
_entity_poly.entity_id
_entity_poly.type
_entity_poly.pdbx_seq_one_letter_code
_entity_poly.pdbx_strand_id
1 'polypeptide(L)'
;TSVNCETCSGSGAKKGTQPSTCGTCQGHGKVRASQGFFTIERTCPTCHGEGRVIASPCGDCSGTGAVRKEKTLEVTIPEGVEDGMRIRLSGEGEAGGRGAPPGDLYIFIAVGAHPLFQRDGADIFCAVPIPMTTAALGGSVEVPSIDGSRAKVTIPVGAQSGHRMRLRGKGMSGLHGKGRGDMYIDLQVETPVNLTKEQKAKLQDFQDTLKPTGKGGGKSTSPESEGFFSKAKELWDDLTD
;
A
#
# COMPACT_ATOMS: atom_id res chain seq x y z
N THR A 1 16.36 15.98 13.94
CA THR A 1 17.13 16.36 12.75
C THR A 1 18.30 17.24 13.11
N SER A 2 19.26 17.37 12.21
CA SER A 2 20.36 18.33 12.27
C SER A 2 19.91 19.60 11.55
N VAL A 3 20.05 20.77 12.22
CA VAL A 3 19.71 22.08 11.65
C VAL A 3 20.92 22.98 11.67
N ASN A 4 20.98 23.94 10.77
CA ASN A 4 22.06 24.93 10.77
C ASN A 4 22.10 25.68 12.12
N CYS A 5 23.28 25.80 12.69
CA CYS A 5 23.47 26.56 13.92
C CYS A 5 23.10 28.02 13.71
N GLU A 6 22.13 28.51 14.44
CA GLU A 6 21.61 29.87 14.33
C GLU A 6 22.69 30.93 14.68
N THR A 7 23.57 30.62 15.64
CA THR A 7 24.60 31.52 16.14
C THR A 7 25.69 31.81 15.10
N CYS A 8 26.07 30.82 14.30
CA CYS A 8 27.09 30.97 13.27
C CYS A 8 26.56 30.84 11.84
N SER A 9 25.24 30.72 11.66
CA SER A 9 24.57 30.54 10.35
C SER A 9 25.20 29.45 9.50
N GLY A 10 25.56 28.30 10.15
CA GLY A 10 26.15 27.14 9.49
C GLY A 10 27.65 27.25 9.22
N SER A 11 28.32 28.34 9.48
CA SER A 11 29.77 28.53 9.21
C SER A 11 30.68 27.72 10.14
N GLY A 12 30.22 27.35 11.32
CA GLY A 12 31.01 26.70 12.37
C GLY A 12 31.98 27.66 13.09
N ALA A 13 32.15 28.86 12.60
CA ALA A 13 33.06 29.85 13.20
C ALA A 13 32.34 30.72 14.25
N LYS A 14 33.08 31.20 15.25
CA LYS A 14 32.59 32.13 16.26
C LYS A 14 32.05 33.40 15.58
N LYS A 15 30.95 33.97 16.10
CA LYS A 15 30.35 35.20 15.60
C LYS A 15 31.41 36.31 15.45
N GLY A 16 31.49 36.91 14.28
CA GLY A 16 32.50 37.92 13.94
C GLY A 16 33.82 37.36 13.37
N THR A 17 33.97 36.05 13.27
CA THR A 17 35.09 35.38 12.62
C THR A 17 34.62 34.56 11.41
N GLN A 18 35.53 34.31 10.47
CA GLN A 18 35.23 33.49 9.29
C GLN A 18 36.21 32.32 9.17
N PRO A 19 35.78 31.19 8.60
CA PRO A 19 36.70 30.11 8.25
C PRO A 19 37.74 30.61 7.25
N SER A 20 39.03 30.31 7.48
CA SER A 20 40.14 30.66 6.58
C SER A 20 40.44 29.47 5.63
N THR A 21 40.94 29.79 4.44
CA THR A 21 41.39 28.73 3.49
C THR A 21 42.56 27.94 4.09
N CYS A 22 42.49 26.63 4.02
CA CYS A 22 43.53 25.76 4.52
C CYS A 22 44.83 25.97 3.74
N GLY A 23 45.89 26.41 4.43
CA GLY A 23 47.20 26.67 3.81
C GLY A 23 47.88 25.41 3.26
N THR A 24 47.60 24.22 3.83
CA THR A 24 48.21 22.97 3.41
C THR A 24 47.70 22.49 2.06
N CYS A 25 46.39 22.61 1.79
CA CYS A 25 45.76 22.15 0.55
C CYS A 25 45.22 23.31 -0.31
N GLN A 26 45.43 24.55 0.10
CA GLN A 26 44.99 25.76 -0.62
C GLN A 26 43.51 25.74 -1.00
N GLY A 27 42.67 25.12 -0.13
CA GLY A 27 41.23 25.04 -0.34
C GLY A 27 40.75 23.73 -1.02
N HIS A 28 41.66 22.93 -1.54
CA HIS A 28 41.29 21.74 -2.32
C HIS A 28 40.81 20.56 -1.46
N GLY A 29 40.97 20.56 -0.14
CA GLY A 29 40.62 19.48 0.77
C GLY A 29 41.46 18.21 0.64
N LYS A 30 42.29 18.11 -0.40
CA LYS A 30 43.18 16.98 -0.70
C LYS A 30 44.58 17.45 -0.94
N VAL A 31 45.55 16.62 -0.61
CA VAL A 31 46.97 16.81 -0.91
C VAL A 31 47.46 15.71 -1.85
N ARG A 32 48.34 16.08 -2.79
CA ARG A 32 48.94 15.13 -3.72
C ARG A 32 50.31 14.75 -3.19
N ALA A 33 50.58 13.48 -3.07
CA ALA A 33 51.90 12.92 -2.76
C ALA A 33 52.36 12.09 -3.95
N SER A 34 53.50 12.48 -4.53
CA SER A 34 54.16 11.69 -5.59
C SER A 34 55.07 10.63 -4.93
N GLN A 35 54.85 9.39 -5.28
CA GLN A 35 55.63 8.26 -4.84
C GLN A 35 56.14 7.51 -6.10
N GLY A 36 57.34 7.88 -6.57
CA GLY A 36 57.88 7.42 -7.83
C GLY A 36 57.03 7.90 -9.04
N PHE A 37 56.56 6.99 -9.87
CA PHE A 37 55.76 7.29 -11.06
C PHE A 37 54.26 7.47 -10.77
N PHE A 38 53.81 7.27 -9.51
CA PHE A 38 52.43 7.35 -9.12
C PHE A 38 52.12 8.61 -8.28
N THR A 39 51.06 9.33 -8.62
CA THR A 39 50.53 10.40 -7.81
C THR A 39 49.34 9.90 -7.03
N ILE A 40 49.41 9.91 -5.71
CA ILE A 40 48.33 9.49 -4.80
C ILE A 40 47.69 10.74 -4.22
N GLU A 41 46.39 10.86 -4.35
CA GLU A 41 45.60 11.89 -3.65
C GLU A 41 45.20 11.35 -2.26
N ARG A 42 45.47 12.16 -1.23
CA ARG A 42 45.05 11.87 0.14
C ARG A 42 44.24 13.02 0.70
N THR A 43 43.30 12.73 1.60
CA THR A 43 42.60 13.73 2.36
C THR A 43 43.60 14.62 3.12
N CYS A 44 43.44 15.92 3.06
CA CYS A 44 44.35 16.85 3.73
C CYS A 44 44.33 16.63 5.25
N PRO A 45 45.49 16.37 5.88
CA PRO A 45 45.55 16.07 7.31
C PRO A 45 45.22 17.28 8.20
N THR A 46 45.30 18.48 7.67
CA THR A 46 45.06 19.72 8.42
C THR A 46 43.59 20.09 8.47
N CYS A 47 42.89 19.97 7.36
CA CYS A 47 41.44 20.34 7.27
C CYS A 47 40.53 19.14 7.13
N HIS A 48 41.04 17.93 7.16
CA HIS A 48 40.29 16.67 7.06
C HIS A 48 39.31 16.61 5.88
N GLY A 49 39.67 17.22 4.77
CA GLY A 49 38.86 17.25 3.55
C GLY A 49 38.02 18.50 3.36
N GLU A 50 37.95 19.36 4.36
CA GLU A 50 37.07 20.55 4.33
C GLU A 50 37.59 21.71 3.48
N GLY A 51 38.86 21.76 3.19
CA GLY A 51 39.51 22.84 2.45
C GLY A 51 39.64 24.14 3.23
N ARG A 52 39.01 24.25 4.40
CA ARG A 52 39.03 25.44 5.28
C ARG A 52 39.37 25.04 6.71
N VAL A 53 39.85 25.98 7.49
CA VAL A 53 40.21 25.78 8.90
C VAL A 53 39.49 26.86 9.73
N ILE A 54 38.91 26.48 10.85
CA ILE A 54 38.23 27.34 11.79
C ILE A 54 39.18 27.58 12.97
N ALA A 55 39.75 28.78 13.03
CA ALA A 55 40.67 29.16 14.12
C ALA A 55 39.92 29.36 15.46
N SER A 56 38.69 29.86 15.40
CA SER A 56 37.85 30.09 16.57
C SER A 56 36.49 29.44 16.35
N PRO A 57 36.26 28.25 16.90
CA PRO A 57 35.01 27.52 16.72
C PRO A 57 33.83 28.20 17.45
N CYS A 58 32.66 28.07 16.89
CA CYS A 58 31.40 28.48 17.50
C CYS A 58 31.12 27.66 18.77
N GLY A 59 30.79 28.32 19.87
CA GLY A 59 30.55 27.64 21.16
C GLY A 59 29.34 26.72 21.13
N ASP A 60 28.30 27.07 20.39
CA ASP A 60 27.04 26.30 20.39
C ASP A 60 27.12 25.01 19.57
N CYS A 61 27.85 25.02 18.45
CA CYS A 61 28.00 23.85 17.59
C CYS A 61 29.40 23.24 17.60
N SER A 62 30.32 23.77 18.42
CA SER A 62 31.70 23.26 18.54
C SER A 62 32.44 23.17 17.19
N GLY A 63 32.14 24.06 16.25
CA GLY A 63 32.77 24.09 14.94
C GLY A 63 32.07 23.31 13.85
N THR A 64 31.05 22.51 14.14
CA THR A 64 30.34 21.66 13.15
C THR A 64 29.44 22.47 12.22
N GLY A 65 29.00 23.67 12.62
CA GLY A 65 28.04 24.48 11.86
C GLY A 65 26.59 24.01 11.99
N ALA A 66 26.32 22.86 12.60
CA ALA A 66 25.00 22.30 12.78
C ALA A 66 24.77 21.89 14.24
N VAL A 67 23.51 21.92 14.66
CA VAL A 67 23.05 21.45 15.98
C VAL A 67 21.89 20.49 15.83
N ARG A 68 21.78 19.52 16.73
CA ARG A 68 20.61 18.65 16.79
C ARG A 68 19.41 19.40 17.37
N LYS A 69 18.29 19.36 16.67
CA LYS A 69 17.03 19.97 17.10
C LYS A 69 15.88 19.01 16.81
N GLU A 70 15.00 18.84 17.76
CA GLU A 70 13.74 18.14 17.54
C GLU A 70 12.74 19.08 16.88
N LYS A 71 12.08 18.61 15.82
CA LYS A 71 11.11 19.39 15.07
C LYS A 71 9.87 18.53 14.85
N THR A 72 8.72 19.05 15.22
CA THR A 72 7.42 18.43 14.94
C THR A 72 6.88 19.02 13.65
N LEU A 73 6.52 18.16 12.71
CA LEU A 73 5.98 18.53 11.40
C LEU A 73 4.56 18.00 11.28
N GLU A 74 3.66 18.83 10.80
CA GLU A 74 2.32 18.41 10.40
C GLU A 74 2.32 18.03 8.93
N VAL A 75 1.83 16.83 8.62
CA VAL A 75 1.83 16.29 7.25
C VAL A 75 0.43 15.89 6.87
N THR A 76 -0.08 16.50 5.81
CA THR A 76 -1.36 16.13 5.23
C THR A 76 -1.16 14.94 4.26
N ILE A 77 -1.76 13.80 4.59
CA ILE A 77 -1.79 12.63 3.71
C ILE A 77 -2.97 12.80 2.75
N PRO A 78 -2.75 12.87 1.43
CA PRO A 78 -3.83 13.00 0.47
C PRO A 78 -4.68 11.73 0.40
N GLU A 79 -5.97 11.89 0.09
CA GLU A 79 -6.85 10.76 -0.17
C GLU A 79 -6.37 9.95 -1.38
N GLY A 80 -6.57 8.66 -1.34
CA GLY A 80 -6.22 7.77 -2.45
C GLY A 80 -4.77 7.34 -2.50
N VAL A 81 -3.95 7.68 -1.49
CA VAL A 81 -2.56 7.19 -1.43
C VAL A 81 -2.51 5.67 -1.52
N GLU A 82 -1.45 5.17 -2.15
CA GLU A 82 -1.16 3.75 -2.31
C GLU A 82 0.03 3.33 -1.46
N ASP A 83 0.14 2.03 -1.23
CA ASP A 83 1.29 1.47 -0.53
C ASP A 83 2.60 1.77 -1.26
N GLY A 84 3.65 2.07 -0.50
CA GLY A 84 4.96 2.44 -1.04
C GLY A 84 5.06 3.85 -1.62
N MET A 85 3.99 4.64 -1.62
CA MET A 85 4.07 6.04 -2.00
C MET A 85 4.92 6.85 -1.03
N ARG A 86 5.51 7.93 -1.54
CA ARG A 86 6.35 8.83 -0.76
C ARG A 86 5.89 10.28 -0.87
N ILE A 87 5.86 10.96 0.25
CA ILE A 87 5.61 12.39 0.35
C ILE A 87 6.95 13.07 0.58
N ARG A 88 7.28 14.08 -0.23
CA ARG A 88 8.48 14.89 -0.08
C ARG A 88 8.13 16.20 0.62
N LEU A 89 8.81 16.48 1.71
CA LEU A 89 8.79 17.76 2.38
C LEU A 89 10.10 18.49 2.07
N SER A 90 10.02 19.48 1.19
CA SER A 90 11.20 20.22 0.72
C SER A 90 11.79 21.06 1.83
N GLY A 91 13.11 20.94 2.03
CA GLY A 91 13.85 21.71 3.02
C GLY A 91 13.69 21.22 4.47
N GLU A 92 12.98 20.12 4.71
CA GLU A 92 12.74 19.56 6.05
C GLU A 92 13.72 18.40 6.40
N GLY A 93 14.69 18.15 5.55
CA GLY A 93 15.75 17.18 5.80
C GLY A 93 16.84 17.69 6.74
N GLU A 94 17.98 17.05 6.74
CA GLU A 94 19.14 17.45 7.52
C GLU A 94 19.81 18.70 6.95
N ALA A 95 20.45 19.48 7.82
CA ALA A 95 21.22 20.64 7.43
C ALA A 95 22.29 20.27 6.40
N GLY A 96 22.37 21.04 5.34
CA GLY A 96 23.49 20.96 4.42
C GLY A 96 24.80 21.36 5.09
N GLY A 97 25.86 20.70 4.74
CA GLY A 97 27.20 21.05 5.27
C GLY A 97 27.59 22.49 4.92
N ARG A 98 28.25 23.16 5.84
CA ARG A 98 28.83 24.52 5.62
C ARG A 98 27.82 25.60 5.25
N GLY A 99 26.64 25.60 5.84
CA GLY A 99 25.59 26.58 5.57
C GLY A 99 24.90 26.38 4.21
N ALA A 100 25.08 25.25 3.55
CA ALA A 100 24.28 24.86 2.41
C ALA A 100 22.80 24.69 2.82
N PRO A 101 21.87 24.86 1.89
CA PRO A 101 20.46 24.62 2.19
C PRO A 101 20.23 23.20 2.71
N PRO A 102 19.21 23.00 3.58
CA PRO A 102 18.86 21.68 4.09
C PRO A 102 18.37 20.79 2.95
N GLY A 103 18.50 19.49 3.15
CA GLY A 103 17.95 18.48 2.26
C GLY A 103 16.42 18.37 2.39
N ASP A 104 15.84 17.39 1.72
CA ASP A 104 14.42 17.08 1.79
C ASP A 104 14.16 15.90 2.70
N LEU A 105 12.99 15.91 3.35
CA LEU A 105 12.50 14.77 4.11
C LEU A 105 11.53 13.95 3.24
N TYR A 106 11.76 12.66 3.15
CA TYR A 106 10.87 11.72 2.46
C TYR A 106 10.13 10.86 3.47
N ILE A 107 8.82 10.88 3.40
CA ILE A 107 7.93 10.05 4.22
C ILE A 107 7.40 8.93 3.33
N PHE A 108 7.68 7.69 3.68
CA PHE A 108 7.17 6.51 2.99
C PHE A 108 5.87 6.08 3.66
N ILE A 109 4.84 5.85 2.85
CA ILE A 109 3.53 5.42 3.30
C ILE A 109 3.46 3.90 3.21
N ALA A 110 3.12 3.26 4.31
CA ALA A 110 2.79 1.85 4.37
C ALA A 110 1.30 1.69 4.65
N VAL A 111 0.58 1.07 3.73
CA VAL A 111 -0.86 0.84 3.86
C VAL A 111 -1.09 -0.56 4.41
N GLY A 112 -1.69 -0.67 5.58
CA GLY A 112 -2.03 -1.95 6.19
C GLY A 112 -3.14 -2.69 5.43
N ALA A 113 -3.09 -4.03 5.44
CA ALA A 113 -4.16 -4.86 4.89
C ALA A 113 -5.45 -4.69 5.70
N HIS A 114 -6.59 -4.63 5.02
CA HIS A 114 -7.90 -4.58 5.66
C HIS A 114 -8.52 -5.98 5.76
N PRO A 115 -9.20 -6.34 6.88
CA PRO A 115 -9.74 -7.70 7.06
C PRO A 115 -10.86 -8.07 6.07
N LEU A 116 -11.60 -7.10 5.56
CA LEU A 116 -12.75 -7.33 4.68
C LEU A 116 -12.49 -6.90 3.23
N PHE A 117 -11.64 -5.92 3.02
CA PHE A 117 -11.44 -5.29 1.72
C PHE A 117 -10.05 -5.58 1.16
N GLN A 118 -10.02 -6.00 -0.09
CA GLN A 118 -8.81 -6.03 -0.89
C GLN A 118 -8.85 -4.84 -1.86
N ARG A 119 -7.72 -4.18 -2.03
CA ARG A 119 -7.62 -3.01 -2.90
C ARG A 119 -6.76 -3.33 -4.12
N ASP A 120 -7.23 -2.89 -5.28
CA ASP A 120 -6.46 -2.87 -6.52
C ASP A 120 -6.63 -1.48 -7.19
N GLY A 121 -5.60 -0.65 -7.08
CA GLY A 121 -5.67 0.74 -7.50
C GLY A 121 -6.78 1.53 -6.79
N ALA A 122 -7.77 2.00 -7.53
CA ALA A 122 -8.94 2.69 -6.99
C ALA A 122 -10.12 1.75 -6.68
N ASP A 123 -10.07 0.51 -7.16
CA ASP A 123 -11.14 -0.46 -6.97
C ASP A 123 -10.96 -1.26 -5.68
N ILE A 124 -12.08 -1.72 -5.12
CA ILE A 124 -12.13 -2.49 -3.89
C ILE A 124 -12.89 -3.79 -4.14
N PHE A 125 -12.39 -4.87 -3.59
CA PHE A 125 -12.98 -6.20 -3.65
C PHE A 125 -13.38 -6.65 -2.25
N CYS A 126 -14.57 -7.22 -2.13
CA CYS A 126 -15.11 -7.74 -0.88
C CYS A 126 -15.79 -9.08 -1.13
N ALA A 127 -15.35 -10.12 -0.44
CA ALA A 127 -16.01 -11.42 -0.44
C ALA A 127 -17.16 -11.39 0.58
N VAL A 128 -18.39 -11.65 0.11
CA VAL A 128 -19.59 -11.59 0.93
C VAL A 128 -20.23 -12.99 1.03
N PRO A 129 -20.19 -13.63 2.22
CA PRO A 129 -20.88 -14.88 2.42
C PRO A 129 -22.40 -14.64 2.43
N ILE A 130 -23.13 -15.46 1.69
CA ILE A 130 -24.59 -15.46 1.64
C ILE A 130 -25.12 -16.88 1.88
N PRO A 131 -26.24 -17.03 2.62
CA PRO A 131 -26.88 -18.34 2.77
C PRO A 131 -27.30 -18.94 1.42
N MET A 132 -27.16 -20.25 1.27
CA MET A 132 -27.60 -20.94 0.03
C MET A 132 -29.07 -20.67 -0.31
N THR A 133 -29.90 -20.47 0.70
CA THR A 133 -31.33 -20.14 0.51
C THR A 133 -31.51 -18.76 -0.13
N THR A 134 -30.72 -17.78 0.27
CA THR A 134 -30.70 -16.43 -0.35
C THR A 134 -30.15 -16.51 -1.77
N ALA A 135 -29.14 -17.33 -2.01
CA ALA A 135 -28.59 -17.53 -3.34
C ALA A 135 -29.62 -18.19 -4.28
N ALA A 136 -30.37 -19.20 -3.80
CA ALA A 136 -31.37 -19.91 -4.59
C ALA A 136 -32.63 -19.08 -4.86
N LEU A 137 -33.16 -18.42 -3.83
CA LEU A 137 -34.45 -17.71 -3.88
C LEU A 137 -34.33 -16.24 -4.29
N GLY A 138 -33.12 -15.69 -4.30
CA GLY A 138 -32.89 -14.27 -4.39
C GLY A 138 -33.12 -13.57 -3.06
N GLY A 139 -32.85 -12.27 -3.03
CA GLY A 139 -33.02 -11.48 -1.82
C GLY A 139 -32.20 -10.20 -1.84
N SER A 140 -31.85 -9.72 -0.67
CA SER A 140 -30.94 -8.58 -0.53
C SER A 140 -30.04 -8.76 0.69
N VAL A 141 -28.81 -8.27 0.56
CA VAL A 141 -27.82 -8.23 1.63
C VAL A 141 -27.30 -6.83 1.82
N GLU A 142 -27.02 -6.43 3.06
CA GLU A 142 -26.36 -5.18 3.35
C GLU A 142 -24.86 -5.42 3.49
N VAL A 143 -24.07 -4.67 2.73
CA VAL A 143 -22.61 -4.75 2.76
C VAL A 143 -22.03 -3.43 3.24
N PRO A 144 -20.96 -3.46 4.05
CA PRO A 144 -20.28 -2.24 4.45
C PRO A 144 -19.57 -1.62 3.24
N SER A 145 -19.59 -0.31 3.16
CA SER A 145 -18.80 0.46 2.19
C SER A 145 -17.61 1.09 2.92
N ILE A 146 -16.54 1.41 2.18
CA ILE A 146 -15.32 1.98 2.76
C ILE A 146 -15.54 3.37 3.38
N ASP A 147 -16.59 4.07 2.98
CA ASP A 147 -17.00 5.36 3.57
C ASP A 147 -17.77 5.22 4.88
N GLY A 148 -17.90 4.00 5.43
CA GLY A 148 -18.68 3.69 6.63
C GLY A 148 -20.19 3.58 6.40
N SER A 149 -20.66 3.84 5.18
CA SER A 149 -22.08 3.63 4.82
C SER A 149 -22.39 2.15 4.59
N ARG A 150 -23.69 1.80 4.56
CA ARG A 150 -24.14 0.48 4.17
C ARG A 150 -24.76 0.54 2.79
N ALA A 151 -24.39 -0.39 1.92
CA ALA A 151 -24.97 -0.54 0.61
C ALA A 151 -25.90 -1.76 0.59
N LYS A 152 -27.15 -1.58 0.19
CA LYS A 152 -28.08 -2.70 -0.02
C LYS A 152 -27.88 -3.26 -1.41
N VAL A 153 -27.56 -4.55 -1.49
CA VAL A 153 -27.29 -5.26 -2.73
C VAL A 153 -28.38 -6.29 -2.97
N THR A 154 -28.98 -6.26 -4.15
CA THR A 154 -29.99 -7.23 -4.53
C THR A 154 -29.31 -8.45 -5.14
N ILE A 155 -29.56 -9.63 -4.54
CA ILE A 155 -29.04 -10.90 -5.00
C ILE A 155 -30.01 -11.49 -6.02
N PRO A 156 -29.60 -11.80 -7.25
CA PRO A 156 -30.45 -12.44 -8.22
C PRO A 156 -30.78 -13.89 -7.81
N VAL A 157 -31.93 -14.38 -8.25
CA VAL A 157 -32.33 -15.78 -8.06
C VAL A 157 -31.34 -16.69 -8.78
N GLY A 158 -30.89 -17.76 -8.09
CA GLY A 158 -29.95 -18.71 -8.66
C GLY A 158 -28.51 -18.19 -8.69
N ALA A 159 -28.15 -17.19 -7.87
CA ALA A 159 -26.79 -16.69 -7.77
C ALA A 159 -25.82 -17.80 -7.35
N GLN A 160 -24.70 -17.93 -8.05
CA GLN A 160 -23.68 -18.92 -7.78
C GLN A 160 -22.51 -18.32 -6.98
N SER A 161 -21.74 -19.16 -6.32
CA SER A 161 -20.49 -18.77 -5.68
C SER A 161 -19.53 -18.24 -6.74
N GLY A 162 -18.84 -17.12 -6.44
CA GLY A 162 -17.99 -16.43 -7.40
C GLY A 162 -18.72 -15.42 -8.32
N HIS A 163 -20.06 -15.32 -8.22
CA HIS A 163 -20.78 -14.29 -8.95
C HIS A 163 -20.34 -12.89 -8.47
N ARG A 164 -19.84 -12.09 -9.39
CA ARG A 164 -19.30 -10.74 -9.11
C ARG A 164 -20.31 -9.66 -9.44
N MET A 165 -20.55 -8.78 -8.48
CA MET A 165 -21.41 -7.63 -8.61
C MET A 165 -20.61 -6.34 -8.43
N ARG A 166 -20.96 -5.29 -9.18
CA ARG A 166 -20.26 -4.00 -9.16
C ARG A 166 -21.14 -2.90 -8.57
N LEU A 167 -20.64 -2.23 -7.55
CA LEU A 167 -21.20 -1.01 -6.99
C LEU A 167 -20.37 0.19 -7.48
N ARG A 168 -20.95 0.93 -8.41
CA ARG A 168 -20.27 2.07 -9.04
C ARG A 168 -19.99 3.18 -8.04
N GLY A 169 -18.77 3.75 -8.09
CA GLY A 169 -18.37 4.87 -7.27
C GLY A 169 -18.26 4.56 -5.76
N LYS A 170 -18.20 3.28 -5.37
CA LYS A 170 -18.06 2.84 -3.98
C LYS A 170 -16.64 2.32 -3.64
N GLY A 171 -15.70 2.51 -4.55
CA GLY A 171 -14.27 2.23 -4.35
C GLY A 171 -13.52 3.32 -3.59
N MET A 172 -12.20 3.32 -3.71
CA MET A 172 -11.30 4.34 -3.14
C MET A 172 -11.38 5.66 -3.90
N SER A 173 -11.13 6.75 -3.21
CA SER A 173 -10.87 8.03 -3.86
C SER A 173 -9.60 7.92 -4.71
N GLY A 174 -9.63 8.45 -5.91
CA GLY A 174 -8.44 8.56 -6.75
C GLY A 174 -7.52 9.68 -6.26
N LEU A 175 -6.21 9.50 -6.42
CA LEU A 175 -5.22 10.56 -6.15
C LEU A 175 -5.54 11.82 -6.96
N HIS A 176 -5.35 12.98 -6.32
CA HIS A 176 -5.55 14.29 -6.94
C HIS A 176 -6.94 14.51 -7.54
N GLY A 177 -7.98 13.97 -6.94
CA GLY A 177 -9.35 14.20 -7.38
C GLY A 177 -9.74 13.47 -8.67
N LYS A 178 -9.04 12.43 -9.08
CA LYS A 178 -9.32 11.62 -10.28
C LYS A 178 -10.62 10.79 -10.22
N GLY A 179 -11.55 11.17 -9.38
CA GLY A 179 -12.80 10.42 -9.21
C GLY A 179 -12.66 9.30 -8.19
N ARG A 180 -13.67 8.44 -8.15
CA ARG A 180 -13.75 7.31 -7.22
C ARG A 180 -13.85 6.02 -8.00
N GLY A 181 -13.14 4.99 -7.57
CA GLY A 181 -13.24 3.65 -8.13
C GLY A 181 -14.54 2.95 -7.77
N ASP A 182 -14.66 1.71 -8.15
CA ASP A 182 -15.84 0.88 -7.92
C ASP A 182 -15.58 -0.15 -6.81
N MET A 183 -16.64 -0.66 -6.22
CA MET A 183 -16.55 -1.78 -5.29
C MET A 183 -17.11 -3.03 -5.96
N TYR A 184 -16.34 -4.08 -5.95
CA TYR A 184 -16.72 -5.40 -6.44
C TYR A 184 -17.02 -6.33 -5.27
N ILE A 185 -18.18 -6.97 -5.35
CA ILE A 185 -18.67 -7.92 -4.35
C ILE A 185 -18.61 -9.29 -4.99
N ASP A 186 -17.82 -10.18 -4.43
CA ASP A 186 -17.74 -11.58 -4.82
C ASP A 186 -18.62 -12.41 -3.88
N LEU A 187 -19.72 -12.94 -4.37
CA LEU A 187 -20.63 -13.76 -3.59
C LEU A 187 -20.00 -15.09 -3.26
N GLN A 188 -20.03 -15.46 -1.99
CA GLN A 188 -19.65 -16.80 -1.51
C GLN A 188 -20.88 -17.48 -0.93
N VAL A 189 -21.39 -18.48 -1.65
CA VAL A 189 -22.55 -19.23 -1.17
C VAL A 189 -22.11 -20.16 -0.04
N GLU A 190 -22.69 -19.93 1.14
CA GLU A 190 -22.43 -20.74 2.32
C GLU A 190 -23.45 -21.87 2.45
N THR A 191 -22.95 -23.08 2.53
CA THR A 191 -23.77 -24.26 2.83
C THR A 191 -23.94 -24.35 4.34
N PRO A 192 -25.19 -24.47 4.85
CA PRO A 192 -25.45 -24.51 6.27
C PRO A 192 -24.86 -25.76 6.93
N VAL A 193 -24.21 -25.53 8.08
CA VAL A 193 -23.63 -26.57 8.94
C VAL A 193 -24.44 -26.71 10.23
N ASN A 194 -24.24 -27.79 11.00
CA ASN A 194 -24.90 -28.04 12.30
C ASN A 194 -26.43 -28.05 12.24
N LEU A 195 -26.98 -28.66 11.18
CA LEU A 195 -28.41 -28.74 10.94
C LEU A 195 -29.13 -29.55 12.01
N THR A 196 -30.27 -29.06 12.46
CA THR A 196 -31.21 -29.84 13.28
C THR A 196 -31.81 -31.00 12.53
N LYS A 197 -32.47 -31.95 13.24
CA LYS A 197 -33.15 -33.09 12.61
C LYS A 197 -34.26 -32.61 11.64
N GLU A 198 -35.01 -31.58 12.05
CA GLU A 198 -36.08 -30.99 11.21
C GLU A 198 -35.53 -30.36 9.94
N GLN A 199 -34.44 -29.57 10.06
CA GLN A 199 -33.79 -28.95 8.91
C GLN A 199 -33.23 -29.96 7.92
N LYS A 200 -32.66 -31.07 8.43
CA LYS A 200 -32.19 -32.21 7.57
C LYS A 200 -33.34 -32.82 6.83
N ALA A 201 -34.48 -33.06 7.49
CA ALA A 201 -35.65 -33.64 6.84
C ALA A 201 -36.16 -32.73 5.70
N LYS A 202 -36.30 -31.41 5.95
CA LYS A 202 -36.74 -30.46 4.92
C LYS A 202 -35.78 -30.38 3.73
N LEU A 203 -34.47 -30.46 3.98
CA LEU A 203 -33.48 -30.52 2.89
C LEU A 203 -33.55 -31.81 2.11
N GLN A 204 -33.82 -32.93 2.78
CA GLN A 204 -34.03 -34.21 2.12
C GLN A 204 -35.28 -34.22 1.23
N ASP A 205 -36.38 -33.68 1.75
CA ASP A 205 -37.62 -33.51 0.99
C ASP A 205 -37.38 -32.62 -0.24
N PHE A 206 -36.65 -31.51 -0.07
CA PHE A 206 -36.26 -30.64 -1.19
C PHE A 206 -35.40 -31.40 -2.21
N GLN A 207 -34.39 -32.15 -1.77
CA GLN A 207 -33.55 -32.98 -2.65
C GLN A 207 -34.38 -34.00 -3.46
N ASP A 208 -35.39 -34.58 -2.83
CA ASP A 208 -36.25 -35.54 -3.51
C ASP A 208 -37.10 -34.90 -4.60
N THR A 209 -37.48 -33.62 -4.44
CA THR A 209 -38.18 -32.87 -5.49
C THR A 209 -37.29 -32.50 -6.69
N LEU A 210 -35.97 -32.48 -6.51
CA LEU A 210 -35.01 -32.20 -7.58
C LEU A 210 -34.75 -33.41 -8.49
N LYS A 211 -35.13 -34.64 -8.08
CA LYS A 211 -35.00 -35.81 -8.91
C LYS A 211 -35.83 -35.65 -10.17
N PRO A 212 -35.30 -35.93 -11.37
CA PRO A 212 -36.09 -35.78 -12.61
C PRO A 212 -37.25 -36.75 -12.58
N THR A 213 -38.46 -36.25 -12.35
CA THR A 213 -39.69 -36.98 -12.49
C THR A 213 -40.06 -37.04 -13.97
N GLY A 214 -39.55 -38.07 -14.69
CA GLY A 214 -40.05 -38.46 -16.01
C GLY A 214 -39.88 -37.43 -17.16
N LYS A 215 -40.03 -37.86 -18.37
CA LYS A 215 -39.86 -37.24 -19.69
C LYS A 215 -40.55 -35.88 -19.92
N GLY A 216 -40.20 -34.87 -19.13
CA GLY A 216 -40.66 -33.51 -19.35
C GLY A 216 -39.45 -32.58 -19.47
N GLY A 217 -39.31 -31.92 -20.61
CA GLY A 217 -38.22 -31.01 -20.95
C GLY A 217 -38.16 -29.72 -20.11
N GLY A 218 -38.13 -29.85 -18.76
CA GLY A 218 -37.87 -28.77 -17.84
C GLY A 218 -36.39 -28.39 -17.85
N LYS A 219 -36.08 -27.09 -17.64
CA LYS A 219 -34.68 -26.67 -17.47
C LYS A 219 -34.10 -27.35 -16.22
N SER A 220 -32.88 -27.88 -16.35
CA SER A 220 -32.17 -28.49 -15.22
C SER A 220 -32.04 -27.49 -14.07
N THR A 221 -32.25 -27.97 -12.85
CA THR A 221 -32.02 -27.22 -11.62
C THR A 221 -30.53 -27.17 -11.23
N SER A 222 -29.69 -28.02 -11.84
CA SER A 222 -28.25 -28.10 -11.60
C SER A 222 -27.47 -28.28 -12.91
N PRO A 223 -27.52 -27.27 -13.83
CA PRO A 223 -26.99 -27.44 -15.19
C PRO A 223 -25.47 -27.68 -15.23
N GLU A 224 -24.71 -27.07 -14.32
CA GLU A 224 -23.25 -27.27 -14.28
C GLU A 224 -22.87 -28.67 -13.85
N SER A 225 -23.54 -29.22 -12.85
CA SER A 225 -23.33 -30.59 -12.39
C SER A 225 -23.67 -31.60 -13.48
N GLU A 226 -24.82 -31.47 -14.12
CA GLU A 226 -25.24 -32.32 -15.22
C GLU A 226 -24.28 -32.23 -16.41
N GLY A 227 -23.87 -31.05 -16.78
CA GLY A 227 -22.90 -30.82 -17.87
C GLY A 227 -21.54 -31.44 -17.59
N PHE A 228 -21.07 -31.35 -16.33
CA PHE A 228 -19.82 -31.99 -15.92
C PHE A 228 -19.89 -33.53 -16.01
N PHE A 229 -20.92 -34.12 -15.44
CA PHE A 229 -21.06 -35.59 -15.47
C PHE A 229 -21.32 -36.14 -16.86
N SER A 230 -22.00 -35.40 -17.75
CA SER A 230 -22.15 -35.78 -19.16
C SER A 230 -20.80 -35.86 -19.87
N LYS A 231 -19.98 -34.80 -19.74
CA LYS A 231 -18.64 -34.76 -20.30
C LYS A 231 -17.71 -35.84 -19.72
N ALA A 232 -17.80 -36.05 -18.39
CA ALA A 232 -17.01 -37.10 -17.75
C ALA A 232 -17.37 -38.48 -18.26
N LYS A 233 -18.65 -38.73 -18.53
CA LYS A 233 -19.11 -40.02 -19.12
C LYS A 233 -18.58 -40.18 -20.55
N GLU A 234 -18.69 -39.18 -21.40
CA GLU A 234 -18.12 -39.20 -22.75
C GLU A 234 -16.63 -39.54 -22.73
N LEU A 235 -15.86 -38.87 -21.83
CA LEU A 235 -14.44 -39.16 -21.66
C LEU A 235 -14.14 -40.61 -21.22
N TRP A 236 -14.96 -41.16 -20.35
CA TRP A 236 -14.78 -42.56 -19.92
C TRP A 236 -15.14 -43.57 -21.03
N ASP A 237 -16.19 -43.28 -21.78
CA ASP A 237 -16.57 -44.11 -22.93
C ASP A 237 -15.44 -44.09 -23.99
N ASP A 238 -14.83 -42.93 -24.28
CA ASP A 238 -13.70 -42.80 -25.20
C ASP A 238 -12.39 -43.49 -24.71
N LEU A 239 -12.20 -43.66 -23.41
CA LEU A 239 -11.01 -44.29 -22.84
C LEU A 239 -11.16 -45.83 -22.70
N THR A 240 -12.38 -46.37 -22.85
CA THR A 240 -12.68 -47.80 -22.71
C THR A 240 -12.89 -48.53 -24.03
N ASP A 241 -12.97 -47.79 -25.15
CA ASP A 241 -12.92 -48.30 -26.51
C ASP A 241 -11.47 -48.32 -27.04
#